data_92b94fbe1efaab89fbc58b47b2f710aa
#
_entry.id   92b94fbe1efaab89fbc58b47b2f710aa
#
_cell.length_a   1.000
_cell.length_b   1.000
_cell.length_c   1.000
_cell.angle_alpha   90.00
_cell.angle_beta   90.00
_cell.angle_gamma   90.00
#
_symmetry.space_group_name_H-M   'P 1'
#
loop_
_entity.id
_entity.type
_entity.pdbx_description
1 polymer ?
#
loop_
_entity_poly.entity_id
_entity_poly.type
_entity_poly.pdbx_seq_one_letter_code
_entity_poly.pdbx_strand_id
1 'polypeptide(L)' 'MKNKVCEYRYKLNMSISELSKRSGLSTTAITNLENGYTSDILLSHAVALSFALHVDLYELFCIKR' A
#
# COMPACT_ATOMS: atom_id res chain seq x y z
N MET A 1 -5.63 1.47 -10.06
CA MET A 1 -4.40 0.62 -10.04
C MET A 1 -4.67 -0.62 -9.19
N LYS A 2 -4.38 -1.79 -9.75
CA LYS A 2 -4.58 -3.05 -9.02
C LYS A 2 -3.47 -3.22 -7.99
N ASN A 3 -3.85 -3.55 -6.74
CA ASN A 3 -2.88 -3.76 -5.68
C ASN A 3 -3.50 -4.58 -4.56
N LYS A 4 -2.65 -5.06 -3.66
CA LYS A 4 -3.07 -5.87 -2.51
C LYS A 4 -2.83 -5.16 -1.17
N VAL A 5 -2.82 -3.83 -1.18
CA VAL A 5 -2.54 -3.05 0.03
C VAL A 5 -3.57 -3.34 1.11
N CYS A 6 -4.84 -3.28 0.77
CA CYS A 6 -5.93 -3.55 1.73
C CYS A 6 -5.83 -4.97 2.29
N GLU A 7 -5.59 -5.94 1.42
CA GLU A 7 -5.49 -7.36 1.81
C GLU A 7 -4.36 -7.58 2.83
N TYR A 8 -3.17 -7.07 2.55
CA TYR A 8 -2.03 -7.26 3.45
C TYR A 8 -2.18 -6.44 4.73
N ARG A 9 -2.80 -5.25 4.65
CA ARG A 9 -3.10 -4.48 5.84
C ARG A 9 -4.01 -5.26 6.79
N TYR A 10 -5.06 -5.88 6.26
CA TYR A 10 -5.97 -6.70 7.08
C TYR A 10 -5.27 -7.92 7.66
N LYS A 11 -4.40 -8.56 6.89
CA LYS A 11 -3.63 -9.72 7.39
C LYS A 11 -2.78 -9.37 8.60
N LEU A 12 -2.30 -8.12 8.67
CA LEU A 12 -1.47 -7.64 9.78
C LEU A 12 -2.29 -6.98 10.88
N ASN A 13 -3.62 -7.01 10.78
CA ASN A 13 -4.51 -6.33 11.74
C ASN A 13 -4.15 -4.85 11.90
N MET A 14 -3.83 -4.21 10.78
CA MET A 14 -3.36 -2.84 10.77
C MET A 14 -4.44 -1.90 10.29
N SER A 15 -4.67 -0.80 11.03
CA SER A 15 -5.61 0.23 10.60
C SER A 15 -4.97 1.10 9.51
N ILE A 16 -5.80 1.87 8.80
CA ILE A 16 -5.30 2.84 7.83
C ILE A 16 -4.40 3.87 8.53
N SER A 17 -4.79 4.31 9.73
CA SER A 17 -3.97 5.25 10.52
C SER A 17 -2.60 4.66 10.84
N GLU A 18 -2.55 3.39 11.21
CA GLU A 18 -1.29 2.72 11.52
C GLU A 18 -0.42 2.63 10.27
N LEU A 19 -1.00 2.23 9.16
CA LEU A 19 -0.24 2.15 7.90
C LEU A 19 0.26 3.53 7.47
N SER A 20 -0.56 4.57 7.67
CA SER A 20 -0.14 5.95 7.40
C SER A 20 1.11 6.32 8.19
N LYS A 21 1.11 6.00 9.49
CA LYS A 21 2.27 6.29 10.35
C LYS A 21 3.51 5.53 9.90
N ARG A 22 3.36 4.27 9.55
CA ARG A 22 4.50 3.41 9.19
C ARG A 22 5.06 3.72 7.80
N SER A 23 4.21 4.12 6.87
CA SER A 23 4.63 4.35 5.49
C SER A 23 4.96 5.81 5.19
N GLY A 24 4.44 6.73 6.01
CA GLY A 24 4.57 8.15 5.73
C GLY A 24 3.57 8.68 4.71
N LEU A 25 2.70 7.83 4.17
CA LEU A 25 1.62 8.27 3.28
C LEU A 25 0.44 8.79 4.09
N SER A 26 -0.33 9.72 3.52
CA SER A 26 -1.54 10.20 4.19
C SER A 26 -2.62 9.11 4.17
N THR A 27 -3.57 9.20 5.11
CA THR A 27 -4.70 8.28 5.15
C THR A 27 -5.53 8.39 3.87
N THR A 28 -5.68 9.59 3.32
CA THR A 28 -6.39 9.80 2.07
C THR A 28 -5.71 9.09 0.91
N ALA A 29 -4.39 9.19 0.83
CA ALA A 29 -3.63 8.52 -0.23
C ALA A 29 -3.80 7.00 -0.15
N ILE A 30 -3.75 6.44 1.06
CA ILE A 30 -3.94 5.01 1.26
C ILE A 30 -5.36 4.58 0.88
N THR A 31 -6.36 5.34 1.32
CA THR A 31 -7.76 5.04 1.00
C THR A 31 -8.00 5.06 -0.51
N ASN A 32 -7.48 6.07 -1.20
CA ASN A 32 -7.63 6.15 -2.66
C ASN A 32 -6.95 4.97 -3.35
N LEU A 33 -5.79 4.58 -2.87
CA LEU A 33 -5.06 3.45 -3.43
C LEU A 33 -5.83 2.13 -3.23
N GLU A 34 -6.35 1.91 -2.01
CA GLU A 34 -7.11 0.70 -1.70
C GLU A 34 -8.40 0.61 -2.51
N ASN A 35 -9.02 1.75 -2.81
CA ASN A 35 -10.25 1.81 -3.58
C ASN A 35 -10.02 1.77 -5.10
N GLY A 36 -8.77 1.72 -5.53
CA GLY A 36 -8.45 1.65 -6.95
C GLY A 36 -8.53 2.97 -7.69
N TYR A 37 -8.64 4.09 -6.97
CA TYR A 37 -8.73 5.42 -7.59
C TYR A 37 -7.38 5.96 -8.05
N THR A 38 -6.29 5.41 -7.54
CA THR A 38 -4.96 5.86 -7.92
C THR A 38 -4.57 5.23 -9.25
N SER A 39 -4.23 6.07 -10.23
CA SER A 39 -3.81 5.56 -11.55
C SER A 39 -2.32 5.29 -11.59
N ASP A 40 -1.54 5.98 -10.77
CA ASP A 40 -0.09 5.82 -10.70
C ASP A 40 0.38 6.16 -9.30
N ILE A 41 1.55 5.69 -8.91
CA ILE A 41 2.08 5.90 -7.57
C ILE A 41 3.57 6.22 -7.67
N LEU A 42 4.05 7.12 -6.82
CA LEU A 42 5.49 7.39 -6.74
C LEU A 42 6.22 6.14 -6.28
N LEU A 43 7.36 5.87 -6.88
CA LEU A 43 8.17 4.71 -6.52
C LEU A 43 8.52 4.71 -5.02
N SER A 44 8.85 5.89 -4.48
CA SER A 44 9.17 6.01 -3.05
C SER A 44 7.99 5.59 -2.17
N HIS A 45 6.77 5.93 -2.57
CA HIS A 45 5.56 5.53 -1.83
C HIS A 45 5.33 4.03 -1.93
N ALA A 46 5.53 3.47 -3.12
CA ALA A 46 5.36 2.03 -3.32
C ALA A 46 6.35 1.24 -2.46
N VAL A 47 7.60 1.67 -2.42
CA VAL A 47 8.64 1.04 -1.61
C VAL A 47 8.31 1.17 -0.12
N ALA A 48 7.87 2.36 0.33
CA ALA A 48 7.50 2.58 1.72
C ALA A 48 6.37 1.66 2.16
N LEU A 49 5.36 1.46 1.30
CA LEU A 49 4.25 0.55 1.61
C LEU A 49 4.72 -0.90 1.67
N SER A 50 5.60 -1.32 0.76
CA SER A 50 6.11 -2.69 0.78
C SER A 50 6.88 -2.98 2.07
N PHE A 51 7.70 -2.03 2.54
CA PHE A 51 8.39 -2.17 3.82
C PHE A 51 7.42 -2.19 5.00
N ALA A 52 6.45 -1.27 5.00
CA ALA A 52 5.49 -1.18 6.11
C ALA A 52 4.64 -2.44 6.23
N LEU A 53 4.32 -3.08 5.11
CA LEU A 53 3.48 -4.27 5.08
C LEU A 53 4.28 -5.57 5.04
N HIS A 54 5.61 -5.49 5.00
CA HIS A 54 6.50 -6.66 4.94
C HIS A 54 6.17 -7.58 3.77
N VAL A 55 5.94 -7.00 2.61
CA VAL A 55 5.59 -7.76 1.41
C VAL A 55 6.42 -7.25 0.23
N ASP A 56 6.75 -8.18 -0.68
CA ASP A 56 7.49 -7.86 -1.89
C ASP A 56 6.73 -6.85 -2.74
N LEU A 57 7.44 -5.88 -3.30
CA LEU A 57 6.86 -4.82 -4.12
C LEU A 57 6.05 -5.37 -5.30
N TYR A 58 6.58 -6.38 -5.98
CA TYR A 58 5.92 -6.98 -7.14
C TYR A 58 4.63 -7.68 -6.74
N GLU A 59 4.65 -8.37 -5.59
CA GLU A 59 3.45 -9.02 -5.07
C GLU A 59 2.40 -7.98 -4.67
N LEU A 60 2.83 -6.93 -3.96
CA LEU A 60 1.92 -5.89 -3.46
C LEU A 60 1.20 -5.17 -4.58
N PHE A 61 1.88 -4.87 -5.67
CA PHE A 61 1.32 -4.12 -6.78
C PHE A 61 0.97 -4.98 -7.98
N CYS A 62 0.95 -6.30 -7.79
CA CYS A 62 0.53 -7.26 -8.82
C CYS A 62 1.32 -7.14 -10.12
N ILE A 63 2.62 -6.89 -10.00
CA ILE A 63 3.50 -6.73 -11.15
C ILE A 63 4.15 -8.08 -11.44
N LYS A 64 4.07 -8.52 -12.68
CA LYS A 64 4.73 -9.76 -13.11
C LYS A 64 6.23 -9.54 -13.21
N ARG A 65 6.99 -10.50 -12.71
CA ARG A 65 8.44 -10.49 -12.87
C ARG A 65 8.86 -10.96 -14.26
#